data_39cbae5c2ec714646f553216a160d11f
#
_entry.id   39cbae5c2ec714646f553216a160d11f
#
_cell.length_a   1.000
_cell.length_b   1.000
_cell.length_c   1.000
_cell.angle_alpha   90.00
_cell.angle_beta   90.00
_cell.angle_gamma   90.00
#
_symmetry.space_group_name_H-M   'P 1'
#
loop_
_entity.id
_entity.type
_entity.pdbx_description
1 polymer ?
#
loop_
_entity_poly.entity_id
_entity_poly.type
_entity_poly.pdbx_seq_one_letter_code
_entity_poly.pdbx_strand_id
1 'polypeptide(L)'
;MPISDPETLKDFLSDHGLKPNKALGQNFFIDTEKLTSIVEASHVDGLDVIEIGPGPGALTELLLPRVSRLIAVEKDATMSALLTERLGTDDRLTVRTADILRFDMEHAFDGAFSVCGNLPYYITTPIAERILLACPVSATIMVQREAADRFLAHPGDRVYGPLAILSQLFYEPSRLLDIPRSCYYPQPDVDSAVVRLVRRPSATRETAAAMNAFLNQAFLMRRKTLFNNLGRTETVAEAIRSIGADPAIRAEALAPEQLLSLYRRLHPSA
;
A
#
# COMPACT_ATOMS: atom_id res chain seq x y z
N MET A 1 23.91 5.78 -17.33
CA MET A 1 22.76 6.64 -16.93
C MET A 1 21.84 5.82 -16.03
N PRO A 2 20.99 6.43 -15.20
CA PRO A 2 20.06 5.69 -14.34
C PRO A 2 19.06 4.90 -15.18
N ILE A 3 18.57 3.76 -14.66
CA ILE A 3 17.60 2.92 -15.40
C ILE A 3 16.23 3.61 -15.55
N SER A 4 15.98 4.67 -14.81
CA SER A 4 14.81 5.54 -14.96
C SER A 4 14.92 6.54 -16.13
N ASP A 5 16.05 6.56 -16.86
CA ASP A 5 16.15 7.28 -18.12
C ASP A 5 15.47 6.48 -19.25
N PRO A 6 14.62 7.13 -20.08
CA PRO A 6 13.83 6.43 -21.09
C PRO A 6 14.62 5.64 -22.13
N GLU A 7 15.78 6.16 -22.55
CA GLU A 7 16.62 5.49 -23.56
C GLU A 7 17.37 4.33 -22.90
N THR A 8 17.97 4.57 -21.72
CA THR A 8 18.65 3.53 -20.95
C THR A 8 17.72 2.34 -20.65
N LEU A 9 16.45 2.59 -20.28
CA LEU A 9 15.49 1.53 -20.05
C LEU A 9 15.17 0.74 -21.32
N LYS A 10 14.98 1.42 -22.46
CA LYS A 10 14.68 0.75 -23.74
C LYS A 10 15.84 -0.10 -24.21
N ASP A 11 17.07 0.40 -24.11
CA ASP A 11 18.27 -0.34 -24.44
C ASP A 11 18.40 -1.57 -23.53
N PHE A 12 18.25 -1.39 -22.21
CA PHE A 12 18.25 -2.50 -21.26
C PHE A 12 17.23 -3.60 -21.61
N LEU A 13 15.98 -3.23 -21.91
CA LEU A 13 14.94 -4.19 -22.30
C LEU A 13 15.30 -4.89 -23.63
N SER A 14 15.82 -4.14 -24.60
CA SER A 14 16.21 -4.67 -25.91
C SER A 14 17.37 -5.66 -25.80
N ASP A 15 18.43 -5.30 -25.08
CA ASP A 15 19.64 -6.12 -24.88
C ASP A 15 19.33 -7.47 -24.24
N HIS A 16 18.29 -7.52 -23.39
CA HIS A 16 17.83 -8.75 -22.74
C HIS A 16 16.65 -9.42 -23.47
N GLY A 17 16.26 -8.92 -24.65
CA GLY A 17 15.13 -9.47 -25.42
C GLY A 17 13.78 -9.39 -24.70
N LEU A 18 13.60 -8.41 -23.80
CA LEU A 18 12.43 -8.29 -22.93
C LEU A 18 11.40 -7.30 -23.50
N LYS A 19 10.14 -7.59 -23.15
CA LYS A 19 9.02 -6.67 -23.36
C LYS A 19 8.24 -6.56 -22.06
N PRO A 20 7.74 -5.35 -21.71
CA PRO A 20 6.89 -5.17 -20.54
C PRO A 20 5.71 -6.14 -20.54
N ASN A 21 5.53 -6.87 -19.45
CA ASN A 21 4.48 -7.86 -19.32
C ASN A 21 3.17 -7.22 -18.84
N LYS A 22 2.22 -7.07 -19.76
CA LYS A 22 0.90 -6.49 -19.46
C LYS A 22 0.11 -7.30 -18.42
N ALA A 23 0.27 -8.63 -18.39
CA ALA A 23 -0.41 -9.48 -17.43
C ALA A 23 0.07 -9.26 -15.98
N LEU A 24 1.30 -8.79 -15.82
CA LEU A 24 1.86 -8.37 -14.53
C LEU A 24 1.66 -6.87 -14.24
N GLY A 25 1.01 -6.13 -15.15
CA GLY A 25 0.79 -4.70 -15.00
C GLY A 25 2.08 -3.87 -14.99
N GLN A 26 3.12 -4.34 -15.68
CA GLN A 26 4.43 -3.68 -15.72
C GLN A 26 4.34 -2.34 -16.44
N ASN A 27 4.54 -1.26 -15.69
CA ASN A 27 4.71 0.11 -16.15
C ASN A 27 5.94 0.67 -15.41
N PHE A 28 7.06 0.75 -16.09
CA PHE A 28 8.34 1.18 -15.50
C PHE A 28 8.42 2.70 -15.44
N PHE A 29 8.88 3.21 -14.31
CA PHE A 29 9.02 4.65 -14.12
C PHE A 29 10.22 5.18 -14.90
N ILE A 30 10.02 6.27 -15.68
CA ILE A 30 11.02 6.85 -16.60
C ILE A 30 11.24 8.36 -16.39
N ASP A 31 11.02 8.87 -15.20
CA ASP A 31 11.26 10.28 -14.84
C ASP A 31 12.12 10.32 -13.57
N THR A 32 13.44 10.40 -13.75
CA THR A 32 14.40 10.33 -12.65
C THR A 32 14.23 11.46 -11.63
N GLU A 33 13.89 12.68 -12.07
CA GLU A 33 13.73 13.82 -11.15
C GLU A 33 12.54 13.63 -10.23
N LYS A 34 11.39 13.22 -10.77
CA LYS A 34 10.22 12.91 -9.95
C LYS A 34 10.47 11.73 -9.03
N LEU A 35 11.14 10.69 -9.51
CA LEU A 35 11.45 9.52 -8.69
C LEU A 35 12.37 9.90 -7.52
N THR A 36 13.35 10.76 -7.75
CA THR A 36 14.21 11.31 -6.70
C THR A 36 13.40 12.09 -5.66
N SER A 37 12.50 12.96 -6.12
CA SER A 37 11.60 13.71 -5.22
C SER A 37 10.70 12.79 -4.38
N ILE A 38 10.23 11.67 -4.95
CA ILE A 38 9.44 10.67 -4.22
C ILE A 38 10.27 10.00 -3.13
N VAL A 39 11.50 9.61 -3.45
CA VAL A 39 12.41 8.99 -2.46
C VAL A 39 12.76 9.96 -1.34
N GLU A 40 13.00 11.22 -1.65
CA GLU A 40 13.22 12.26 -0.63
C GLU A 40 12.02 12.43 0.28
N ALA A 41 10.82 12.51 -0.28
CA ALA A 41 9.57 12.65 0.47
C ALA A 41 9.18 11.38 1.25
N SER A 42 9.80 10.24 0.98
CA SER A 42 9.54 8.99 1.71
C SER A 42 10.14 8.98 3.12
N HIS A 43 11.19 9.77 3.36
CA HIS A 43 11.93 9.86 4.63
C HIS A 43 12.38 8.49 5.15
N VAL A 44 13.03 7.71 4.31
CA VAL A 44 13.50 6.33 4.63
C VAL A 44 14.97 6.27 5.03
N ASP A 45 15.64 7.40 5.16
CA ASP A 45 17.07 7.47 5.47
C ASP A 45 17.41 6.69 6.75
N GLY A 46 18.33 5.73 6.63
CA GLY A 46 18.77 4.87 7.72
C GLY A 46 17.76 3.81 8.19
N LEU A 47 16.62 3.65 7.51
CA LEU A 47 15.61 2.64 7.84
C LEU A 47 15.84 1.34 7.05
N ASP A 48 15.29 0.24 7.56
CA ASP A 48 15.08 -0.97 6.78
C ASP A 48 13.86 -0.80 5.88
N VAL A 49 13.95 -1.19 4.62
CA VAL A 49 12.90 -0.95 3.63
C VAL A 49 12.55 -2.22 2.87
N ILE A 50 11.26 -2.45 2.66
CA ILE A 50 10.73 -3.41 1.68
C ILE A 50 10.31 -2.63 0.45
N GLU A 51 10.91 -2.92 -0.70
CA GLU A 51 10.46 -2.42 -1.99
C GLU A 51 9.55 -3.44 -2.67
N ILE A 52 8.38 -3.00 -3.10
CA ILE A 52 7.39 -3.84 -3.78
C ILE A 52 7.45 -3.57 -5.28
N GLY A 53 7.74 -4.62 -6.06
CA GLY A 53 7.78 -4.54 -7.51
C GLY A 53 8.90 -3.65 -8.03
N PRO A 54 10.18 -3.93 -7.71
CA PRO A 54 11.32 -3.12 -8.15
C PRO A 54 11.46 -3.07 -9.67
N GLY A 55 10.96 -4.09 -10.39
CA GLY A 55 11.16 -4.23 -11.82
C GLY A 55 12.65 -4.19 -12.19
N PRO A 56 13.06 -3.33 -13.16
CA PRO A 56 14.47 -3.18 -13.52
C PRO A 56 15.30 -2.38 -12.50
N GLY A 57 14.71 -1.89 -11.38
CA GLY A 57 15.42 -1.29 -10.26
C GLY A 57 15.51 0.23 -10.27
N ALA A 58 14.60 0.93 -10.93
CA ALA A 58 14.61 2.40 -10.99
C ALA A 58 14.48 3.05 -9.59
N LEU A 59 13.57 2.55 -8.77
CA LEU A 59 13.39 3.00 -7.40
C LEU A 59 14.49 2.44 -6.49
N THR A 60 14.90 1.16 -6.71
CA THR A 60 15.98 0.48 -5.98
C THR A 60 17.28 1.27 -6.00
N GLU A 61 17.71 1.77 -7.17
CA GLU A 61 18.93 2.57 -7.33
C GLU A 61 18.96 3.82 -6.44
N LEU A 62 17.80 4.45 -6.22
CA LEU A 62 17.68 5.67 -5.43
C LEU A 62 17.48 5.39 -3.94
N LEU A 63 16.85 4.27 -3.59
CA LEU A 63 16.66 3.84 -2.21
C LEU A 63 17.95 3.33 -1.59
N LEU A 64 18.69 2.50 -2.32
CA LEU A 64 19.83 1.74 -1.81
C LEU A 64 20.91 2.59 -1.11
N PRO A 65 21.32 3.78 -1.61
CA PRO A 65 22.29 4.62 -0.91
C PRO A 65 21.77 5.25 0.38
N ARG A 66 20.46 5.25 0.62
CA ARG A 66 19.80 5.93 1.74
C ARG A 66 19.40 5.02 2.89
N VAL A 67 19.11 3.75 2.60
CA VAL A 67 18.54 2.81 3.56
C VAL A 67 19.60 1.98 4.28
N SER A 68 19.26 1.43 5.45
CA SER A 68 20.13 0.48 6.15
C SER A 68 20.17 -0.88 5.45
N ARG A 69 18.99 -1.44 5.16
CA ARG A 69 18.81 -2.68 4.40
C ARG A 69 17.61 -2.54 3.48
N LEU A 70 17.70 -3.16 2.31
CA LEU A 70 16.64 -3.16 1.30
C LEU A 70 16.28 -4.59 0.91
N ILE A 71 15.03 -4.98 1.13
CA ILE A 71 14.48 -6.21 0.57
C ILE A 71 13.58 -5.85 -0.60
N ALA A 72 14.01 -6.17 -1.82
CA ALA A 72 13.27 -5.94 -3.05
C ALA A 72 12.47 -7.20 -3.42
N VAL A 73 11.14 -7.13 -3.37
CA VAL A 73 10.24 -8.27 -3.62
C VAL A 73 9.66 -8.15 -5.03
N GLU A 74 10.12 -9.03 -5.92
CA GLU A 74 9.72 -9.06 -7.34
C GLU A 74 9.03 -10.40 -7.67
N LYS A 75 7.91 -10.32 -8.35
CA LYS A 75 7.16 -11.52 -8.76
C LYS A 75 7.68 -12.12 -10.05
N ASP A 76 8.20 -11.29 -10.94
CA ASP A 76 8.79 -11.71 -12.22
C ASP A 76 10.21 -12.23 -11.97
N ALA A 77 10.42 -13.55 -12.17
CA ALA A 77 11.71 -14.17 -11.94
C ALA A 77 12.82 -13.62 -12.87
N THR A 78 12.46 -13.21 -14.09
CA THR A 78 13.40 -12.62 -15.04
C THR A 78 13.86 -11.25 -14.55
N MET A 79 12.92 -10.39 -14.15
CA MET A 79 13.25 -9.07 -13.58
C MET A 79 14.05 -9.20 -12.29
N SER A 80 13.71 -10.17 -11.42
CA SER A 80 14.43 -10.46 -10.19
C SER A 80 15.90 -10.85 -10.46
N ALA A 81 16.14 -11.71 -11.46
CA ALA A 81 17.49 -12.11 -11.86
C ALA A 81 18.31 -10.91 -12.38
N LEU A 82 17.72 -10.11 -13.27
CA LEU A 82 18.37 -8.93 -13.82
C LEU A 82 18.65 -7.84 -12.79
N LEU A 83 17.74 -7.65 -11.84
CA LEU A 83 17.98 -6.74 -10.71
C LEU A 83 19.15 -7.22 -9.86
N THR A 84 19.23 -8.53 -9.61
CA THR A 84 20.37 -9.13 -8.87
C THR A 84 21.68 -8.98 -9.63
N GLU A 85 21.69 -9.17 -10.94
CA GLU A 85 22.88 -8.97 -11.77
C GLU A 85 23.37 -7.51 -11.73
N ARG A 86 22.41 -6.55 -11.80
CA ARG A 86 22.78 -5.12 -11.83
C ARG A 86 23.22 -4.57 -10.47
N LEU A 87 22.54 -4.92 -9.39
CA LEU A 87 22.69 -4.26 -8.10
C LEU A 87 23.04 -5.21 -6.95
N GLY A 88 23.01 -6.53 -7.17
CA GLY A 88 23.17 -7.54 -6.13
C GLY A 88 24.56 -7.64 -5.51
N THR A 89 25.53 -6.81 -5.93
CA THR A 89 26.85 -6.71 -5.29
C THR A 89 26.84 -5.80 -4.05
N ASP A 90 25.77 -5.07 -3.80
CA ASP A 90 25.61 -4.27 -2.58
C ASP A 90 25.03 -5.14 -1.46
N ASP A 91 25.79 -5.32 -0.39
CA ASP A 91 25.45 -6.18 0.75
C ASP A 91 24.15 -5.75 1.48
N ARG A 92 23.69 -4.52 1.25
CA ARG A 92 22.43 -4.01 1.82
C ARG A 92 21.21 -4.50 1.07
N LEU A 93 21.37 -4.95 -0.20
CA LEU A 93 20.27 -5.40 -1.04
C LEU A 93 20.05 -6.91 -0.94
N THR A 94 18.80 -7.27 -0.67
CA THR A 94 18.33 -8.65 -0.81
C THR A 94 17.18 -8.69 -1.81
N VAL A 95 17.39 -9.32 -2.96
CA VAL A 95 16.31 -9.55 -3.95
C VAL A 95 15.59 -10.85 -3.62
N ARG A 96 14.25 -10.79 -3.56
CA ARG A 96 13.35 -11.93 -3.32
C ARG A 96 12.40 -12.11 -4.49
N THR A 97 12.50 -13.25 -5.17
CA THR A 97 11.50 -13.65 -6.18
C THR A 97 10.29 -14.22 -5.45
N ALA A 98 9.25 -13.41 -5.27
CA ALA A 98 8.05 -13.79 -4.50
C ALA A 98 6.81 -12.98 -4.89
N ASP A 99 5.63 -13.55 -4.64
CA ASP A 99 4.38 -12.79 -4.68
C ASP A 99 4.21 -12.01 -3.36
N ILE A 100 4.15 -10.69 -3.44
CA ILE A 100 4.01 -9.82 -2.28
C ILE A 100 2.77 -10.13 -1.43
N LEU A 101 1.71 -10.65 -2.03
CA LEU A 101 0.51 -11.06 -1.31
C LEU A 101 0.73 -12.27 -0.41
N ARG A 102 1.83 -13.02 -0.61
CA ARG A 102 2.22 -14.19 0.17
C ARG A 102 3.53 -13.98 0.93
N PHE A 103 4.26 -12.91 0.62
CA PHE A 103 5.51 -12.58 1.29
C PHE A 103 5.24 -12.19 2.74
N ASP A 104 6.03 -12.73 3.65
CA ASP A 104 5.95 -12.41 5.08
C ASP A 104 6.70 -11.10 5.36
N MET A 105 6.00 -9.97 5.22
CA MET A 105 6.54 -8.66 5.51
C MET A 105 6.79 -8.45 7.01
N GLU A 106 6.03 -9.14 7.85
CA GLU A 106 6.02 -8.94 9.30
C GLU A 106 7.30 -9.43 9.97
N HIS A 107 7.92 -10.46 9.37
CA HIS A 107 9.16 -11.07 9.86
C HIS A 107 10.35 -10.87 8.89
N ALA A 108 10.20 -9.93 7.95
CA ALA A 108 11.26 -9.61 6.98
C ALA A 108 12.50 -8.97 7.65
N PHE A 109 12.27 -8.27 8.76
CA PHE A 109 13.31 -7.63 9.59
C PHE A 109 13.02 -7.84 11.08
N ASP A 110 14.06 -7.84 11.90
CA ASP A 110 13.92 -7.96 13.37
C ASP A 110 13.35 -6.69 14.04
N GLY A 111 13.23 -5.60 13.31
CA GLY A 111 12.86 -4.29 13.82
C GLY A 111 11.81 -3.57 12.98
N ALA A 112 11.71 -2.27 13.21
CA ALA A 112 10.84 -1.39 12.46
C ALA A 112 11.31 -1.26 11.00
N PHE A 113 10.37 -1.25 10.06
CA PHE A 113 10.66 -1.11 8.64
C PHE A 113 9.67 -0.17 7.96
N SER A 114 10.05 0.29 6.79
CA SER A 114 9.19 1.06 5.87
C SER A 114 8.93 0.30 4.59
N VAL A 115 7.92 0.70 3.85
CA VAL A 115 7.56 0.12 2.55
C VAL A 115 7.62 1.20 1.47
N CYS A 116 8.25 0.89 0.34
CA CYS A 116 8.21 1.71 -0.87
C CYS A 116 7.80 0.85 -2.06
N GLY A 117 7.19 1.44 -3.08
CA GLY A 117 6.93 0.70 -4.31
C GLY A 117 6.01 1.38 -5.30
N ASN A 118 6.16 0.98 -6.56
CA ASN A 118 5.22 1.29 -7.63
C ASN A 118 4.27 0.10 -7.80
N LEU A 119 3.09 0.18 -7.19
CA LEU A 119 2.21 -0.97 -7.07
C LEU A 119 1.54 -1.35 -8.40
N PRO A 120 1.47 -2.64 -8.74
CA PRO A 120 0.71 -3.09 -9.90
C PRO A 120 -0.78 -2.77 -9.74
N TYR A 121 -1.35 -2.08 -10.73
CA TYR A 121 -2.67 -1.44 -10.62
C TYR A 121 -3.82 -2.41 -10.38
N TYR A 122 -3.75 -3.63 -10.96
CA TYR A 122 -4.82 -4.62 -10.87
C TYR A 122 -4.97 -5.27 -9.48
N ILE A 123 -3.96 -5.12 -8.60
CA ILE A 123 -3.96 -5.68 -7.24
C ILE A 123 -3.58 -4.64 -6.17
N THR A 124 -3.72 -3.35 -6.46
CA THR A 124 -3.37 -2.27 -5.53
C THR A 124 -4.07 -2.42 -4.17
N THR A 125 -5.39 -2.68 -4.15
CA THR A 125 -6.15 -2.78 -2.89
C THR A 125 -5.69 -3.92 -2.00
N PRO A 126 -5.56 -5.18 -2.46
CA PRO A 126 -5.05 -6.25 -1.61
C PRO A 126 -3.61 -6.04 -1.15
N ILE A 127 -2.74 -5.41 -1.95
CA ILE A 127 -1.38 -5.06 -1.50
C ILE A 127 -1.44 -3.99 -0.41
N ALA A 128 -2.25 -2.94 -0.60
CA ALA A 128 -2.41 -1.87 0.39
C ALA A 128 -2.93 -2.40 1.73
N GLU A 129 -3.91 -3.30 1.72
CA GLU A 129 -4.40 -3.97 2.93
C GLU A 129 -3.27 -4.76 3.62
N ARG A 130 -2.48 -5.52 2.86
CA ARG A 130 -1.31 -6.24 3.39
C ARG A 130 -0.30 -5.29 4.04
N ILE A 131 0.00 -4.16 3.40
CA ILE A 131 0.89 -3.13 3.96
C ILE A 131 0.34 -2.61 5.29
N LEU A 132 -0.93 -2.20 5.33
CA LEU A 132 -1.54 -1.67 6.56
C LEU A 132 -1.52 -2.68 7.70
N LEU A 133 -1.73 -3.97 7.42
CA LEU A 133 -1.73 -5.05 8.41
C LEU A 133 -0.32 -5.43 8.87
N ALA A 134 0.68 -5.37 8.01
CA ALA A 134 2.09 -5.58 8.38
C ALA A 134 2.63 -4.48 9.30
N CYS A 135 1.92 -3.35 9.38
CA CYS A 135 2.16 -2.27 10.32
C CYS A 135 3.56 -1.63 10.21
N PRO A 136 4.08 -1.29 9.00
CA PRO A 136 5.35 -0.58 8.85
C PRO A 136 5.28 0.80 9.53
N VAL A 137 6.44 1.40 9.83
CA VAL A 137 6.50 2.77 10.38
C VAL A 137 6.06 3.81 9.37
N SER A 138 6.29 3.53 8.08
CA SER A 138 5.72 4.32 6.99
C SER A 138 5.60 3.49 5.72
N ALA A 139 4.73 3.93 4.81
CA ALA A 139 4.70 3.40 3.45
C ALA A 139 4.57 4.56 2.45
N THR A 140 5.37 4.53 1.39
CA THR A 140 5.29 5.49 0.26
C THR A 140 5.08 4.69 -1.01
N ILE A 141 3.88 4.77 -1.55
CA ILE A 141 3.44 3.93 -2.66
C ILE A 141 2.90 4.77 -3.81
N MET A 142 3.27 4.36 -5.03
CA MET A 142 2.70 4.89 -6.25
C MET A 142 1.54 4.00 -6.68
N VAL A 143 0.38 4.60 -6.89
CA VAL A 143 -0.86 3.90 -7.24
C VAL A 143 -1.64 4.70 -8.28
N GLN A 144 -2.62 4.09 -8.94
CA GLN A 144 -3.55 4.85 -9.78
C GLN A 144 -4.23 5.96 -8.97
N ARG A 145 -4.48 7.10 -9.61
CA ARG A 145 -5.08 8.28 -8.98
C ARG A 145 -6.38 7.96 -8.23
N GLU A 146 -7.28 7.20 -8.85
CA GLU A 146 -8.54 6.77 -8.21
C GLU A 146 -8.29 5.84 -7.01
N ALA A 147 -7.25 5.02 -7.05
CA ALA A 147 -6.87 4.17 -5.93
C ALA A 147 -6.31 5.00 -4.76
N ALA A 148 -5.58 6.09 -5.03
CA ALA A 148 -5.10 7.02 -4.00
C ALA A 148 -6.27 7.66 -3.24
N ASP A 149 -7.35 8.01 -3.92
CA ASP A 149 -8.54 8.62 -3.31
C ASP A 149 -9.19 7.69 -2.26
N ARG A 150 -9.03 6.36 -2.40
CA ARG A 150 -9.57 5.38 -1.44
C ARG A 150 -8.90 5.44 -0.06
N PHE A 151 -7.65 5.89 0.05
CA PHE A 151 -6.97 6.04 1.34
C PHE A 151 -7.45 7.26 2.12
N LEU A 152 -7.92 8.28 1.40
CA LEU A 152 -8.27 9.62 1.89
C LEU A 152 -9.78 9.85 1.95
N ALA A 153 -10.59 8.88 1.49
CA ALA A 153 -12.04 9.01 1.41
C ALA A 153 -12.68 9.22 2.78
N HIS A 154 -13.74 10.02 2.81
CA HIS A 154 -14.52 10.34 4.01
C HIS A 154 -15.90 9.65 3.98
N PRO A 155 -16.59 9.58 5.14
CA PRO A 155 -17.96 9.07 5.20
C PRO A 155 -18.87 9.72 4.17
N GLY A 156 -19.60 8.88 3.41
CA GLY A 156 -20.46 9.33 2.32
C GLY A 156 -19.81 9.36 0.94
N ASP A 157 -18.50 9.34 0.82
CA ASP A 157 -17.83 9.23 -0.47
C ASP A 157 -18.07 7.85 -1.10
N ARG A 158 -18.21 7.83 -2.43
CA ARG A 158 -18.48 6.58 -3.17
C ARG A 158 -17.39 5.52 -2.96
N VAL A 159 -16.14 5.93 -2.75
CA VAL A 159 -14.97 5.06 -2.59
C VAL A 159 -14.62 4.79 -1.12
N TYR A 160 -15.38 5.36 -0.17
CA TYR A 160 -15.19 5.12 1.27
C TYR A 160 -15.45 3.66 1.65
N GLY A 161 -14.57 3.10 2.49
CA GLY A 161 -14.66 1.72 2.93
C GLY A 161 -13.50 1.29 3.83
N PRO A 162 -13.30 -0.02 4.02
CA PRO A 162 -12.32 -0.56 4.97
C PRO A 162 -10.90 0.02 4.80
N LEU A 163 -10.42 0.18 3.56
CA LEU A 163 -9.09 0.75 3.30
C LEU A 163 -8.94 2.18 3.84
N ALA A 164 -9.93 3.06 3.58
CA ALA A 164 -9.94 4.42 4.11
C ALA A 164 -9.93 4.43 5.63
N ILE A 165 -10.76 3.59 6.24
CA ILE A 165 -10.93 3.51 7.70
C ILE A 165 -9.64 3.03 8.36
N LEU A 166 -9.04 1.93 7.86
CA LEU A 166 -7.78 1.42 8.38
C LEU A 166 -6.65 2.44 8.22
N SER A 167 -6.53 3.07 7.05
CA SER A 167 -5.49 4.06 6.81
C SER A 167 -5.63 5.29 7.72
N GLN A 168 -6.84 5.74 8.05
CA GLN A 168 -7.05 6.91 8.91
C GLN A 168 -6.98 6.58 10.40
N LEU A 169 -7.37 5.37 10.83
CA LEU A 169 -7.26 4.96 12.22
C LEU A 169 -5.83 4.66 12.65
N PHE A 170 -5.07 3.99 11.81
CA PHE A 170 -3.75 3.47 12.17
C PHE A 170 -2.59 4.25 11.55
N TYR A 171 -2.87 5.12 10.58
CA TYR A 171 -1.89 5.94 9.89
C TYR A 171 -2.39 7.39 9.72
N GLU A 172 -1.48 8.23 9.25
CA GLU A 172 -1.76 9.56 8.72
C GLU A 172 -1.55 9.49 7.19
N PRO A 173 -2.62 9.25 6.42
CA PRO A 173 -2.53 9.21 4.98
C PRO A 173 -2.38 10.61 4.39
N SER A 174 -1.48 10.75 3.42
CA SER A 174 -1.31 11.97 2.65
C SER A 174 -1.03 11.67 1.19
N ARG A 175 -1.58 12.50 0.29
CA ARG A 175 -1.23 12.48 -1.12
C ARG A 175 -0.11 13.48 -1.35
N LEU A 176 1.07 13.00 -1.73
CA LEU A 176 2.26 13.84 -1.86
C LEU A 176 2.30 14.58 -3.19
N LEU A 177 2.07 13.85 -4.29
CA LEU A 177 2.08 14.42 -5.64
C LEU A 177 1.31 13.55 -6.64
N ASP A 178 0.92 14.17 -7.74
CA ASP A 178 0.36 13.50 -8.92
C ASP A 178 1.46 13.16 -9.92
N ILE A 179 1.37 11.99 -10.53
CA ILE A 179 2.32 11.50 -11.52
C ILE A 179 1.59 11.34 -12.84
N PRO A 180 1.89 12.17 -13.84
CA PRO A 180 1.37 11.99 -15.19
C PRO A 180 1.73 10.62 -15.75
N ARG A 181 0.84 10.02 -16.50
CA ARG A 181 1.07 8.73 -17.17
C ARG A 181 2.27 8.74 -18.13
N SER A 182 2.70 9.92 -18.61
CA SER A 182 3.90 10.09 -19.42
C SER A 182 5.21 9.77 -18.69
N CYS A 183 5.19 9.69 -17.34
CA CYS A 183 6.34 9.28 -16.54
C CYS A 183 6.57 7.75 -16.52
N TYR A 184 5.81 6.99 -17.32
CA TYR A 184 5.88 5.52 -17.35
C TYR A 184 6.11 4.99 -18.77
N TYR A 185 6.80 3.85 -18.84
CA TYR A 185 6.93 3.03 -20.05
C TYR A 185 6.63 1.55 -19.76
N PRO A 186 5.67 0.94 -20.48
CA PRO A 186 4.68 1.56 -21.36
C PRO A 186 3.83 2.58 -20.60
N GLN A 187 3.29 3.54 -21.32
CA GLN A 187 2.40 4.53 -20.73
C GLN A 187 1.07 3.85 -20.32
N PRO A 188 0.62 3.96 -19.06
CA PRO A 188 -0.68 3.45 -18.64
C PRO A 188 -1.84 4.32 -19.15
N ASP A 189 -3.06 3.82 -18.99
CA ASP A 189 -4.28 4.54 -19.44
C ASP A 189 -4.64 5.74 -18.55
N VAL A 190 -4.19 5.74 -17.27
CA VAL A 190 -4.55 6.74 -16.26
C VAL A 190 -3.31 7.27 -15.55
N ASP A 191 -3.43 8.48 -15.00
CA ASP A 191 -2.41 9.07 -14.13
C ASP A 191 -2.32 8.33 -12.81
N SER A 192 -1.19 8.47 -12.15
CA SER A 192 -0.92 7.93 -10.83
C SER A 192 -0.82 9.04 -9.78
N ALA A 193 -0.77 8.63 -8.53
CA ALA A 193 -0.45 9.50 -7.41
C ALA A 193 0.44 8.78 -6.41
N VAL A 194 1.19 9.55 -5.65
CA VAL A 194 1.99 9.05 -4.51
C VAL A 194 1.18 9.23 -3.24
N VAL A 195 0.96 8.13 -2.54
CA VAL A 195 0.36 8.11 -1.20
C VAL A 195 1.44 7.79 -0.18
N ARG A 196 1.53 8.59 0.85
CA ARG A 196 2.34 8.33 2.02
C ARG A 196 1.45 8.06 3.22
N LEU A 197 1.79 7.01 3.93
CA LEU A 197 1.14 6.57 5.17
C LEU A 197 2.20 6.62 6.28
N VAL A 198 1.97 7.39 7.33
CA VAL A 198 2.84 7.43 8.51
C VAL A 198 2.09 6.79 9.66
N ARG A 199 2.67 5.76 10.26
CA ARG A 199 2.01 4.98 11.32
C ARG A 199 1.79 5.85 12.57
N ARG A 200 0.59 5.78 13.13
CA ARG A 200 0.27 6.41 14.42
C ARG A 200 0.91 5.62 15.57
N PRO A 201 1.38 6.29 16.64
CA PRO A 201 2.02 5.61 17.77
C PRO A 201 1.16 4.53 18.45
N SER A 202 -0.17 4.68 18.41
CA SER A 202 -1.13 3.74 19.01
C SER A 202 -1.44 2.52 18.13
N ALA A 203 -0.92 2.49 16.89
CA ALA A 203 -1.21 1.41 15.95
C ALA A 203 -0.33 0.19 16.22
N THR A 204 -0.95 -0.98 16.37
CA THR A 204 -0.29 -2.28 16.44
C THR A 204 -0.85 -3.23 15.40
N ARG A 205 -0.11 -4.29 15.08
CA ARG A 205 -0.56 -5.34 14.14
C ARG A 205 -1.85 -5.99 14.61
N GLU A 206 -1.94 -6.31 15.91
CA GLU A 206 -3.08 -6.97 16.53
C GLU A 206 -4.34 -6.11 16.39
N THR A 207 -4.23 -4.81 16.74
CA THR A 207 -5.38 -3.89 16.65
C THR A 207 -5.80 -3.65 15.20
N ALA A 208 -4.85 -3.56 14.27
CA ALA A 208 -5.14 -3.40 12.85
C ALA A 208 -5.82 -4.65 12.26
N ALA A 209 -5.33 -5.85 12.59
CA ALA A 209 -5.90 -7.12 12.14
C ALA A 209 -7.32 -7.33 12.69
N ALA A 210 -7.53 -7.07 13.97
CA ALA A 210 -8.83 -7.19 14.62
C ALA A 210 -9.86 -6.20 14.03
N MET A 211 -9.44 -4.94 13.82
CA MET A 211 -10.29 -3.94 13.17
C MET A 211 -10.59 -4.30 11.72
N ASN A 212 -9.62 -4.83 10.97
CA ASN A 212 -9.84 -5.29 9.59
C ASN A 212 -10.89 -6.40 9.52
N ALA A 213 -10.82 -7.39 10.41
CA ALA A 213 -11.81 -8.46 10.48
C ALA A 213 -13.24 -7.91 10.76
N PHE A 214 -13.36 -6.98 11.70
CA PHE A 214 -14.62 -6.29 11.99
C PHE A 214 -15.14 -5.48 10.78
N LEU A 215 -14.28 -4.73 10.12
CA LEU A 215 -14.67 -3.94 8.95
C LEU A 215 -15.11 -4.82 7.77
N ASN A 216 -14.45 -5.94 7.54
CA ASN A 216 -14.84 -6.90 6.50
C ASN A 216 -16.27 -7.45 6.76
N GLN A 217 -16.63 -7.67 8.01
CA GLN A 217 -18.00 -8.03 8.39
C GLN A 217 -18.96 -6.84 8.23
N ALA A 218 -18.61 -5.66 8.74
CA ALA A 218 -19.44 -4.46 8.70
C ALA A 218 -19.78 -4.00 7.27
N PHE A 219 -18.86 -4.20 6.32
CA PHE A 219 -18.99 -3.83 4.91
C PHE A 219 -19.34 -4.99 3.98
N LEU A 220 -19.60 -6.20 4.50
CA LEU A 220 -19.85 -7.42 3.72
C LEU A 220 -20.94 -7.23 2.66
N MET A 221 -22.04 -6.60 3.05
CA MET A 221 -23.16 -6.28 2.17
C MET A 221 -23.39 -4.76 2.16
N ARG A 222 -22.70 -4.06 1.28
CA ARG A 222 -22.67 -2.59 1.20
C ARG A 222 -24.05 -1.92 1.19
N ARG A 223 -25.04 -2.56 0.56
CA ARG A 223 -26.43 -2.04 0.48
C ARG A 223 -27.28 -2.36 1.70
N LYS A 224 -26.80 -3.13 2.67
CA LYS A 224 -27.52 -3.46 3.90
C LYS A 224 -27.08 -2.54 5.05
N THR A 225 -27.94 -2.47 6.06
CA THR A 225 -27.66 -1.73 7.29
C THR A 225 -26.53 -2.41 8.08
N LEU A 226 -25.86 -1.63 8.91
CA LEU A 226 -24.80 -2.14 9.81
C LEU A 226 -25.35 -3.22 10.74
N PHE A 227 -26.57 -3.03 11.29
CA PHE A 227 -27.28 -4.02 12.08
C PHE A 227 -27.42 -5.37 11.35
N ASN A 228 -27.77 -5.34 10.05
CA ASN A 228 -27.87 -6.55 9.26
C ASN A 228 -26.52 -7.27 9.04
N ASN A 229 -25.44 -6.50 8.84
CA ASN A 229 -24.10 -7.05 8.62
C ASN A 229 -23.49 -7.65 9.89
N LEU A 230 -23.81 -7.09 11.06
CA LEU A 230 -23.25 -7.52 12.36
C LEU A 230 -24.08 -8.55 13.13
N GLY A 231 -25.14 -9.12 12.54
CA GLY A 231 -25.81 -10.31 13.08
C GLY A 231 -27.17 -10.10 13.73
N ARG A 232 -27.79 -8.90 13.67
CA ARG A 232 -29.18 -8.60 14.06
C ARG A 232 -29.54 -8.93 15.51
N THR A 233 -28.63 -8.76 16.46
CA THR A 233 -28.88 -8.97 17.87
C THR A 233 -29.21 -7.65 18.57
N GLU A 234 -29.93 -7.72 19.73
CA GLU A 234 -30.19 -6.51 20.51
C GLU A 234 -28.88 -5.88 21.02
N THR A 235 -27.89 -6.68 21.38
CA THR A 235 -26.54 -6.20 21.74
C THR A 235 -25.94 -5.33 20.64
N VAL A 236 -26.06 -5.72 19.36
CA VAL A 236 -25.59 -4.93 18.21
C VAL A 236 -26.42 -3.64 18.09
N ALA A 237 -27.75 -3.70 18.24
CA ALA A 237 -28.59 -2.52 18.18
C ALA A 237 -28.26 -1.51 19.27
N GLU A 238 -28.09 -1.97 20.50
CA GLU A 238 -27.66 -1.14 21.64
C GLU A 238 -26.28 -0.52 21.43
N ALA A 239 -25.33 -1.31 20.95
CA ALA A 239 -23.98 -0.80 20.63
C ALA A 239 -24.02 0.29 19.57
N ILE A 240 -24.84 0.13 18.50
CA ILE A 240 -25.02 1.17 17.47
C ILE A 240 -25.66 2.43 18.05
N ARG A 241 -26.72 2.31 18.86
CA ARG A 241 -27.35 3.46 19.53
C ARG A 241 -26.37 4.19 20.44
N SER A 242 -25.51 3.46 21.13
CA SER A 242 -24.54 4.01 22.09
C SER A 242 -23.44 4.87 21.46
N ILE A 243 -23.20 4.76 20.14
CA ILE A 243 -22.30 5.64 19.38
C ILE A 243 -23.05 6.80 18.70
N GLY A 244 -24.34 7.02 19.08
CA GLY A 244 -25.17 8.09 18.54
C GLY A 244 -25.74 7.80 17.14
N ALA A 245 -25.82 6.53 16.73
CA ALA A 245 -26.31 6.15 15.40
C ALA A 245 -27.63 5.36 15.47
N ASP A 246 -28.41 5.43 14.39
CA ASP A 246 -29.60 4.60 14.21
C ASP A 246 -29.22 3.19 13.73
N PRO A 247 -29.78 2.09 14.24
CA PRO A 247 -29.55 0.75 13.72
C PRO A 247 -29.79 0.56 12.21
N ALA A 248 -30.60 1.43 11.60
CA ALA A 248 -30.80 1.45 10.14
C ALA A 248 -29.63 2.05 9.35
N ILE A 249 -28.62 2.63 10.03
CA ILE A 249 -27.43 3.22 9.38
C ILE A 249 -26.63 2.17 8.59
N ARG A 250 -25.96 2.60 7.53
CA ARG A 250 -24.96 1.79 6.83
C ARG A 250 -23.56 2.12 7.32
N ALA A 251 -22.64 1.17 7.25
CA ALA A 251 -21.26 1.35 7.67
C ALA A 251 -20.56 2.53 6.98
N GLU A 252 -20.88 2.77 5.70
CA GLU A 252 -20.29 3.84 4.89
C GLU A 252 -20.66 5.27 5.33
N ALA A 253 -21.63 5.41 6.22
CA ALA A 253 -22.05 6.71 6.76
C ALA A 253 -21.38 7.06 8.11
N LEU A 254 -20.63 6.13 8.69
CA LEU A 254 -19.95 6.30 9.99
C LEU A 254 -18.50 6.74 9.82
N ALA A 255 -18.07 7.64 10.69
CA ALA A 255 -16.67 8.04 10.78
C ALA A 255 -15.78 6.87 11.29
N PRO A 256 -14.48 6.85 10.98
CA PRO A 256 -13.56 5.82 11.45
C PRO A 256 -13.62 5.63 12.98
N GLU A 257 -13.67 6.73 13.74
CA GLU A 257 -13.69 6.73 15.20
C GLU A 257 -15.00 6.14 15.77
N GLN A 258 -16.12 6.34 15.09
CA GLN A 258 -17.39 5.74 15.46
C GLN A 258 -17.37 4.22 15.26
N LEU A 259 -16.78 3.76 14.14
CA LEU A 259 -16.60 2.34 13.87
C LEU A 259 -15.62 1.68 14.87
N LEU A 260 -14.55 2.37 15.25
CA LEU A 260 -13.64 1.90 16.29
C LEU A 260 -14.33 1.83 17.66
N SER A 261 -15.15 2.83 18.00
CA SER A 261 -15.94 2.84 19.24
C SER A 261 -16.94 1.69 19.27
N LEU A 262 -17.60 1.42 18.16
CA LEU A 262 -18.52 0.32 17.99
C LEU A 262 -17.81 -1.04 18.17
N TYR A 263 -16.65 -1.20 17.51
CA TYR A 263 -15.81 -2.39 17.63
C TYR A 263 -15.48 -2.68 19.11
N ARG A 264 -14.97 -1.68 19.83
CA ARG A 264 -14.62 -1.81 21.27
C ARG A 264 -15.81 -2.19 22.17
N ARG A 265 -17.02 -1.71 21.85
CA ARG A 265 -18.22 -2.08 22.60
C ARG A 265 -18.69 -3.50 22.35
N LEU A 266 -18.52 -3.99 21.13
CA LEU A 266 -18.87 -5.36 20.77
C LEU A 266 -17.81 -6.38 21.21
N HIS A 267 -16.57 -5.93 21.47
CA HIS A 267 -15.43 -6.76 21.85
C HIS A 267 -14.73 -6.18 23.09
N PRO A 268 -15.38 -6.17 24.27
CA PRO A 268 -14.84 -5.49 25.46
C PRO A 268 -13.55 -6.12 26.02
N SER A 269 -13.18 -7.32 25.56
CA SER A 269 -11.98 -8.05 26.00
C SER A 269 -10.86 -8.03 24.95
N ALA A 270 -10.97 -7.23 23.89
CA ALA A 270 -10.01 -7.18 22.80
C ALA A 270 -9.08 -5.96 22.93
#